data_ca670be091b77299906099046b8dc313
#
_entry.id   ca670be091b77299906099046b8dc313
#
_cell.length_a   1.000
_cell.length_b   1.000
_cell.length_c   1.000
_cell.angle_alpha   90.00
_cell.angle_beta   90.00
_cell.angle_gamma   90.00
#
_symmetry.space_group_name_H-M   'P 1'
#
loop_
_entity.id
_entity.type
_entity.pdbx_description
1 polymer ?
#
loop_
_entity_poly.entity_id
_entity_poly.type
_entity_poly.pdbx_seq_one_letter_code
_entity_poly.pdbx_strand_id
1 'polypeptide(L)'
;MQKLIAAVAAGFALAATSGAAQAQISDDVVKIGVLTDMSSLYADATGKGSLAAVEMAVADYGAKVAGKPVQVVAADHQNKPDVGVNIARNWYDNDKVDAIFDVPTSSVALPVSALTREKNRININSGGGSSDITGTACSPNTVHWTYDTYALSNVAGKAMVKRGEDSWFFVTADYAFGMALQRDAANVVKESGGKVLGEVRHPLNSSDFSSFLLQAQASKAKVVALANAGGDTTNALKQASEFGLTQGGQKMIALLQEITDTHSLGIKATQGLIVTDAFYWDMNEETRAFSKRFNEKVGHMPTMIQAGLYSATMHYLKAIDAIKSDEAPKVMEQMRKTPVNDFFARGGKIRIDGRMVHDMYLFEVKKPEESKGEWDL
;
A
#
# COMPACT_ATOMS: atom_id res chain seq x y z
N MET A 1 -43.04 -83.05 7.49
CA MET A 1 -42.47 -82.32 6.33
C MET A 1 -42.47 -80.86 6.67
N GLN A 2 -41.39 -80.38 7.31
CA GLN A 2 -41.18 -78.98 7.65
C GLN A 2 -39.95 -78.53 6.89
N LYS A 3 -40.09 -77.50 6.04
CA LYS A 3 -39.02 -76.87 5.31
C LYS A 3 -38.55 -75.68 6.12
N LEU A 4 -37.31 -75.72 6.57
CA LEU A 4 -36.59 -74.58 7.12
C LEU A 4 -36.22 -73.64 5.94
N ILE A 5 -36.58 -72.38 6.11
CA ILE A 5 -36.09 -71.28 5.26
C ILE A 5 -35.03 -70.52 6.08
N ALA A 6 -33.79 -70.57 5.64
CA ALA A 6 -32.69 -69.77 6.22
C ALA A 6 -32.65 -68.40 5.47
N ALA A 7 -32.89 -67.31 6.19
CA ALA A 7 -32.70 -65.97 5.69
C ALA A 7 -31.27 -65.51 5.88
N VAL A 8 -30.54 -65.29 4.79
CA VAL A 8 -29.19 -64.63 4.80
C VAL A 8 -29.38 -63.13 4.79
N ALA A 9 -29.08 -62.51 5.91
CA ALA A 9 -29.00 -61.05 5.99
C ALA A 9 -27.60 -60.56 5.52
N ALA A 10 -27.54 -60.03 4.29
CA ALA A 10 -26.35 -59.40 3.77
C ALA A 10 -26.29 -57.97 4.32
N GLY A 11 -25.42 -57.72 5.33
CA GLY A 11 -25.13 -56.38 5.83
C GLY A 11 -24.27 -55.60 4.85
N PHE A 12 -24.83 -54.60 4.19
CA PHE A 12 -24.07 -53.60 3.45
C PHE A 12 -23.40 -52.62 4.47
N ALA A 13 -22.12 -52.78 4.70
CA ALA A 13 -21.32 -51.79 5.39
C ALA A 13 -21.09 -50.62 4.41
N LEU A 14 -21.83 -49.51 4.54
CA LEU A 14 -21.45 -48.24 3.93
C LEU A 14 -20.14 -47.75 4.60
N ALA A 15 -19.04 -47.99 3.93
CA ALA A 15 -17.80 -47.28 4.25
C ALA A 15 -17.99 -45.80 3.86
N ALA A 16 -18.27 -44.95 4.84
CA ALA A 16 -18.19 -43.52 4.67
C ALA A 16 -16.72 -43.15 4.40
N THR A 17 -16.33 -43.06 3.13
CA THR A 17 -15.09 -42.42 2.73
C THR A 17 -15.25 -40.94 3.05
N SER A 18 -14.76 -40.51 4.20
CA SER A 18 -14.45 -39.12 4.46
C SER A 18 -13.39 -38.71 3.44
N GLY A 19 -13.85 -38.21 2.29
CA GLY A 19 -12.98 -37.58 1.31
C GLY A 19 -12.27 -36.43 2.00
N ALA A 20 -11.00 -36.60 2.37
CA ALA A 20 -10.15 -35.49 2.72
C ALA A 20 -10.28 -34.49 1.58
N ALA A 21 -10.77 -33.29 1.86
CA ALA A 21 -10.81 -32.21 0.88
C ALA A 21 -9.38 -32.01 0.37
N GLN A 22 -9.12 -32.50 -0.84
CA GLN A 22 -7.81 -32.39 -1.46
C GLN A 22 -7.56 -30.93 -1.75
N ALA A 23 -6.41 -30.41 -1.33
CA ALA A 23 -6.02 -29.04 -1.59
C ALA A 23 -6.10 -28.79 -3.11
N GLN A 24 -6.92 -27.80 -3.49
CA GLN A 24 -7.15 -27.46 -4.90
C GLN A 24 -6.29 -26.23 -5.23
N ILE A 25 -4.97 -26.46 -5.26
CA ILE A 25 -4.00 -25.44 -5.70
C ILE A 25 -3.71 -25.69 -7.17
N SER A 26 -3.94 -24.67 -7.99
CA SER A 26 -3.67 -24.71 -9.43
C SER A 26 -2.16 -24.86 -9.68
N ASP A 27 -1.78 -25.59 -10.72
CA ASP A 27 -0.40 -25.79 -11.16
C ASP A 27 0.58 -26.30 -10.04
N ASP A 28 0.04 -26.84 -8.92
CA ASP A 28 0.81 -27.35 -7.78
C ASP A 28 1.77 -26.32 -7.11
N VAL A 29 1.56 -25.03 -7.33
CA VAL A 29 2.35 -23.92 -6.80
C VAL A 29 1.47 -22.70 -6.62
N VAL A 30 1.67 -21.93 -5.53
CA VAL A 30 1.09 -20.59 -5.40
C VAL A 30 2.11 -19.56 -5.84
N LYS A 31 1.77 -18.76 -6.85
CA LYS A 31 2.71 -17.84 -7.48
C LYS A 31 2.33 -16.38 -7.21
N ILE A 32 3.21 -15.64 -6.54
CA ILE A 32 3.04 -14.22 -6.21
C ILE A 32 3.94 -13.40 -7.12
N GLY A 33 3.35 -12.44 -7.86
CA GLY A 33 4.08 -11.48 -8.66
C GLY A 33 4.20 -10.12 -7.96
N VAL A 34 5.41 -9.67 -7.63
CA VAL A 34 5.67 -8.32 -7.11
C VAL A 34 5.94 -7.39 -8.29
N LEU A 35 4.91 -6.64 -8.67
CA LEU A 35 4.99 -5.65 -9.75
C LEU A 35 5.20 -4.28 -9.14
N THR A 36 6.41 -3.75 -9.23
CA THR A 36 6.82 -2.57 -8.47
C THR A 36 7.66 -1.60 -9.31
N ASP A 37 8.02 -0.45 -8.74
CA ASP A 37 8.98 0.49 -9.33
C ASP A 37 10.36 0.24 -8.71
N MET A 38 11.28 -0.32 -9.48
CA MET A 38 12.63 -0.65 -9.00
C MET A 38 13.70 0.35 -9.41
N SER A 39 13.40 1.27 -10.33
CA SER A 39 14.44 2.06 -11.00
C SER A 39 14.08 3.53 -11.19
N SER A 40 12.91 3.99 -10.71
CA SER A 40 12.49 5.37 -10.91
C SER A 40 12.01 6.04 -9.60
N LEU A 41 11.07 6.96 -9.69
CA LEU A 41 10.66 7.92 -8.66
C LEU A 41 10.30 7.30 -7.30
N TYR A 42 9.79 6.08 -7.27
CA TYR A 42 9.30 5.40 -6.05
C TYR A 42 10.16 4.20 -5.62
N ALA A 43 11.33 4.03 -6.25
CA ALA A 43 12.18 2.85 -6.01
C ALA A 43 12.58 2.67 -4.53
N ASP A 44 12.85 3.77 -3.81
CA ASP A 44 13.26 3.72 -2.39
C ASP A 44 12.08 3.42 -1.47
N ALA A 45 10.89 3.90 -1.81
CA ALA A 45 9.69 3.68 -1.01
C ALA A 45 9.08 2.28 -1.21
N THR A 46 9.32 1.66 -2.37
CA THR A 46 8.77 0.37 -2.81
C THR A 46 9.88 -0.57 -3.29
N GLY A 47 10.00 -0.82 -4.56
CA GLY A 47 11.12 -1.45 -5.25
C GLY A 47 11.63 -2.76 -4.63
N LYS A 48 12.94 -2.82 -4.46
CA LYS A 48 13.61 -3.98 -3.85
C LYS A 48 13.16 -4.24 -2.41
N GLY A 49 12.77 -3.21 -1.67
CA GLY A 49 12.22 -3.34 -0.32
C GLY A 49 10.86 -4.03 -0.33
N SER A 50 9.99 -3.73 -1.30
CA SER A 50 8.71 -4.43 -1.50
C SER A 50 8.91 -5.92 -1.77
N LEU A 51 9.84 -6.26 -2.67
CA LEU A 51 10.21 -7.66 -2.93
C LEU A 51 10.71 -8.36 -1.67
N ALA A 52 11.62 -7.70 -0.95
CA ALA A 52 12.19 -8.25 0.29
C ALA A 52 11.10 -8.49 1.36
N ALA A 53 10.13 -7.60 1.50
CA ALA A 53 9.01 -7.77 2.44
C ALA A 53 8.14 -8.98 2.11
N VAL A 54 7.81 -9.18 0.82
CA VAL A 54 7.05 -10.35 0.35
C VAL A 54 7.85 -11.64 0.57
N GLU A 55 9.13 -11.66 0.20
CA GLU A 55 10.00 -12.82 0.42
C GLU A 55 10.16 -13.18 1.90
N MET A 56 10.31 -12.17 2.78
CA MET A 56 10.36 -12.38 4.23
C MET A 56 9.07 -13.00 4.75
N ALA A 57 7.91 -12.50 4.32
CA ALA A 57 6.62 -13.06 4.72
C ALA A 57 6.44 -14.51 4.23
N VAL A 58 6.82 -14.82 2.99
CA VAL A 58 6.80 -16.18 2.46
C VAL A 58 7.73 -17.12 3.24
N ALA A 59 8.94 -16.67 3.57
CA ALA A 59 9.88 -17.46 4.37
C ALA A 59 9.35 -17.70 5.79
N ASP A 60 8.82 -16.67 6.44
CA ASP A 60 8.25 -16.78 7.79
C ASP A 60 6.98 -17.64 7.83
N TYR A 61 6.24 -17.70 6.73
CA TYR A 61 5.11 -18.62 6.58
C TYR A 61 5.55 -20.08 6.37
N GLY A 62 6.82 -20.33 6.07
CA GLY A 62 7.41 -21.65 5.84
C GLY A 62 7.56 -22.04 4.38
N ALA A 63 7.49 -21.07 3.45
CA ALA A 63 7.67 -21.22 2.00
C ALA A 63 6.69 -22.19 1.31
N LYS A 64 5.65 -22.62 2.03
CA LYS A 64 4.59 -23.53 1.54
C LYS A 64 3.24 -23.08 2.08
N VAL A 65 2.19 -23.27 1.30
CA VAL A 65 0.81 -23.04 1.69
C VAL A 65 -0.07 -24.18 1.17
N ALA A 66 -0.99 -24.68 1.98
CA ALA A 66 -1.81 -25.86 1.64
C ALA A 66 -0.98 -27.07 1.14
N GLY A 67 0.26 -27.23 1.63
CA GLY A 67 1.19 -28.28 1.23
C GLY A 67 1.95 -28.06 -0.09
N LYS A 68 1.70 -26.94 -0.80
CA LYS A 68 2.35 -26.59 -2.05
C LYS A 68 3.38 -25.47 -1.87
N PRO A 69 4.44 -25.41 -2.69
CA PRO A 69 5.43 -24.34 -2.61
C PRO A 69 4.82 -22.97 -2.98
N VAL A 70 5.35 -21.92 -2.37
CA VAL A 70 5.08 -20.53 -2.76
C VAL A 70 6.26 -20.00 -3.57
N GLN A 71 6.00 -19.50 -4.76
CA GLN A 71 7.00 -18.89 -5.63
C GLN A 71 6.76 -17.39 -5.72
N VAL A 72 7.83 -16.59 -5.61
CA VAL A 72 7.79 -15.15 -5.81
C VAL A 72 8.53 -14.80 -7.09
N VAL A 73 7.90 -14.01 -7.95
CA VAL A 73 8.51 -13.39 -9.13
C VAL A 73 8.37 -11.88 -9.02
N ALA A 74 9.28 -11.12 -9.61
CA ALA A 74 9.28 -9.67 -9.51
C ALA A 74 9.57 -9.01 -10.86
N ALA A 75 9.00 -7.83 -11.08
CA ALA A 75 9.28 -7.02 -12.26
C ALA A 75 9.15 -5.53 -11.97
N ASP A 76 9.91 -4.75 -12.74
CA ASP A 76 9.94 -3.29 -12.71
C ASP A 76 9.01 -2.71 -13.78
N HIS A 77 7.97 -1.98 -13.36
CA HIS A 77 7.07 -1.28 -14.29
C HIS A 77 7.58 0.12 -14.65
N GLN A 78 8.67 0.62 -14.03
CA GLN A 78 9.31 1.89 -14.37
C GLN A 78 8.36 3.10 -14.36
N ASN A 79 7.31 3.09 -13.53
CA ASN A 79 6.22 4.07 -13.53
C ASN A 79 5.47 4.24 -14.87
N LYS A 80 5.52 3.24 -15.76
CA LYS A 80 4.89 3.26 -17.08
C LYS A 80 3.66 2.34 -17.09
N PRO A 81 2.45 2.88 -17.30
CA PRO A 81 1.22 2.10 -17.27
C PRO A 81 1.19 0.96 -18.30
N ASP A 82 1.67 1.19 -19.52
CA ASP A 82 1.75 0.21 -20.59
C ASP A 82 2.69 -0.94 -20.23
N VAL A 83 3.86 -0.63 -19.65
CA VAL A 83 4.81 -1.65 -19.17
C VAL A 83 4.20 -2.51 -18.09
N GLY A 84 3.58 -1.87 -17.06
CA GLY A 84 2.93 -2.59 -15.96
C GLY A 84 1.80 -3.51 -16.42
N VAL A 85 0.92 -3.02 -17.31
CA VAL A 85 -0.17 -3.81 -17.87
C VAL A 85 0.32 -4.98 -18.71
N ASN A 86 1.37 -4.77 -19.53
CA ASN A 86 1.94 -5.83 -20.36
C ASN A 86 2.59 -6.93 -19.51
N ILE A 87 3.33 -6.57 -18.46
CA ILE A 87 3.90 -7.52 -17.51
C ILE A 87 2.78 -8.31 -16.80
N ALA A 88 1.77 -7.63 -16.28
CA ALA A 88 0.64 -8.26 -15.60
C ALA A 88 -0.12 -9.23 -16.52
N ARG A 89 -0.34 -8.85 -17.77
CA ARG A 89 -0.99 -9.71 -18.77
C ARG A 89 -0.16 -10.96 -19.04
N ASN A 90 1.16 -10.82 -19.29
CA ASN A 90 2.04 -11.96 -19.48
C ASN A 90 2.04 -12.89 -18.26
N TRP A 91 2.12 -12.34 -17.07
CA TRP A 91 2.10 -13.10 -15.82
C TRP A 91 0.81 -13.92 -15.66
N TYR A 92 -0.35 -13.32 -15.95
CA TYR A 92 -1.61 -14.05 -15.84
C TYR A 92 -1.81 -15.08 -16.95
N ASP A 93 -1.47 -14.76 -18.20
CA ASP A 93 -1.76 -15.61 -19.34
C ASP A 93 -0.73 -16.74 -19.52
N ASN A 94 0.57 -16.45 -19.34
CA ASN A 94 1.66 -17.38 -19.63
C ASN A 94 2.31 -17.95 -18.37
N ASP A 95 2.65 -17.10 -17.39
CA ASP A 95 3.43 -17.50 -16.23
C ASP A 95 2.56 -18.04 -15.09
N LYS A 96 1.22 -17.94 -15.21
CA LYS A 96 0.23 -18.45 -14.25
C LYS A 96 0.39 -17.86 -12.84
N VAL A 97 0.67 -16.57 -12.76
CA VAL A 97 0.70 -15.84 -11.49
C VAL A 97 -0.71 -15.77 -10.91
N ASP A 98 -0.87 -16.12 -9.64
CA ASP A 98 -2.16 -16.16 -8.95
C ASP A 98 -2.57 -14.78 -8.41
N ALA A 99 -1.59 -14.04 -7.90
CA ALA A 99 -1.81 -12.72 -7.35
C ALA A 99 -0.66 -11.76 -7.66
N ILE A 100 -1.01 -10.52 -8.04
CA ILE A 100 -0.06 -9.42 -8.22
C ILE A 100 -0.10 -8.52 -6.99
N PHE A 101 1.07 -8.20 -6.46
CA PHE A 101 1.27 -7.41 -5.25
C PHE A 101 1.99 -6.10 -5.54
N ASP A 102 1.77 -5.11 -4.66
CA ASP A 102 2.38 -3.78 -4.63
C ASP A 102 1.73 -2.80 -5.62
N VAL A 103 2.17 -2.75 -6.85
CA VAL A 103 1.74 -1.86 -7.94
C VAL A 103 1.71 -0.38 -7.52
N PRO A 104 2.86 0.21 -7.15
CA PRO A 104 2.94 1.64 -6.93
C PRO A 104 2.61 2.43 -8.21
N THR A 105 2.29 3.73 -8.05
CA THR A 105 1.82 4.60 -9.14
C THR A 105 0.38 4.29 -9.56
N SER A 106 -0.55 5.14 -9.14
CA SER A 106 -1.98 4.90 -9.36
C SER A 106 -2.37 4.79 -10.84
N SER A 107 -1.64 5.46 -11.74
CA SER A 107 -1.84 5.31 -13.19
C SER A 107 -1.45 3.93 -13.74
N VAL A 108 -0.62 3.16 -13.02
CA VAL A 108 -0.34 1.75 -13.28
C VAL A 108 -1.35 0.85 -12.55
N ALA A 109 -1.63 1.15 -11.28
CA ALA A 109 -2.49 0.33 -10.43
C ALA A 109 -3.93 0.21 -10.96
N LEU A 110 -4.51 1.30 -11.44
CA LEU A 110 -5.89 1.32 -11.96
C LEU A 110 -6.08 0.36 -13.15
N PRO A 111 -5.30 0.44 -14.24
CA PRO A 111 -5.46 -0.49 -15.35
C PRO A 111 -5.01 -1.92 -15.01
N VAL A 112 -4.03 -2.13 -14.13
CA VAL A 112 -3.68 -3.47 -13.63
C VAL A 112 -4.83 -4.07 -12.83
N SER A 113 -5.51 -3.30 -11.99
CA SER A 113 -6.71 -3.75 -11.27
C SER A 113 -7.84 -4.16 -12.22
N ALA A 114 -8.08 -3.38 -13.29
CA ALA A 114 -9.07 -3.72 -14.31
C ALA A 114 -8.72 -5.02 -15.04
N LEU A 115 -7.46 -5.20 -15.43
CA LEU A 115 -6.96 -6.43 -16.04
C LEU A 115 -7.08 -7.62 -15.09
N THR A 116 -6.75 -7.45 -13.82
CA THR A 116 -6.87 -8.49 -12.78
C THR A 116 -8.31 -9.00 -12.67
N ARG A 117 -9.29 -8.09 -12.72
CA ARG A 117 -10.72 -8.44 -12.76
C ARG A 117 -11.08 -9.22 -14.02
N GLU A 118 -10.62 -8.78 -15.20
CA GLU A 118 -10.84 -9.47 -16.47
C GLU A 118 -10.30 -10.91 -16.43
N LYS A 119 -9.12 -11.10 -15.84
CA LYS A 119 -8.44 -12.39 -15.74
C LYS A 119 -8.92 -13.25 -14.56
N ASN A 120 -9.83 -12.74 -13.73
CA ASN A 120 -10.29 -13.37 -12.49
C ASN A 120 -9.13 -13.85 -11.60
N ARG A 121 -8.12 -12.99 -11.43
CA ARG A 121 -6.97 -13.17 -10.54
C ARG A 121 -7.08 -12.22 -9.36
N ILE A 122 -6.05 -12.11 -8.54
CA ILE A 122 -6.03 -11.24 -7.36
C ILE A 122 -5.01 -10.12 -7.54
N ASN A 123 -5.38 -8.89 -7.14
CA ASN A 123 -4.45 -7.79 -6.95
C ASN A 123 -4.49 -7.31 -5.49
N ILE A 124 -3.35 -7.32 -4.82
CA ILE A 124 -3.18 -6.73 -3.49
C ILE A 124 -2.29 -5.51 -3.64
N ASN A 125 -2.94 -4.36 -3.74
CA ASN A 125 -2.30 -3.08 -3.96
C ASN A 125 -1.85 -2.47 -2.63
N SER A 126 -0.56 -2.23 -2.48
CA SER A 126 0.03 -1.57 -1.31
C SER A 126 0.59 -0.18 -1.65
N GLY A 127 1.17 -0.05 -2.84
CA GLY A 127 1.89 1.16 -3.23
C GLY A 127 1.06 2.19 -4.02
N GLY A 128 0.05 1.78 -4.79
CA GLY A 128 -0.82 2.73 -5.50
C GLY A 128 -1.86 3.35 -4.58
N GLY A 129 -1.84 4.67 -4.39
CA GLY A 129 -2.58 5.33 -3.31
C GLY A 129 -3.93 5.93 -3.67
N SER A 130 -4.33 6.04 -4.96
CA SER A 130 -5.59 6.71 -5.32
C SER A 130 -6.81 6.07 -4.66
N SER A 131 -7.64 6.87 -4.00
CA SER A 131 -8.93 6.43 -3.45
C SER A 131 -9.89 5.88 -4.53
N ASP A 132 -9.66 6.19 -5.81
CA ASP A 132 -10.46 5.65 -6.91
C ASP A 132 -10.32 4.13 -7.07
N ILE A 133 -9.22 3.51 -6.61
CA ILE A 133 -9.00 2.05 -6.64
C ILE A 133 -10.12 1.30 -5.89
N THR A 134 -10.60 1.87 -4.79
CA THR A 134 -11.72 1.33 -4.00
C THR A 134 -12.98 2.21 -4.07
N GLY A 135 -12.95 3.23 -4.91
CA GLY A 135 -14.07 4.12 -5.24
C GLY A 135 -14.66 3.77 -6.60
N THR A 136 -14.49 4.70 -7.56
CA THR A 136 -15.07 4.58 -8.92
C THR A 136 -14.55 3.40 -9.72
N ALA A 137 -13.36 2.89 -9.42
CA ALA A 137 -12.71 1.75 -10.07
C ALA A 137 -12.68 0.48 -9.20
N CYS A 138 -13.51 0.40 -8.15
CA CYS A 138 -13.48 -0.75 -7.24
C CYS A 138 -13.73 -2.08 -7.98
N SER A 139 -13.05 -3.10 -7.51
CA SER A 139 -13.07 -4.43 -8.12
C SER A 139 -13.18 -5.51 -7.04
N PRO A 140 -13.99 -6.57 -7.25
CA PRO A 140 -14.07 -7.68 -6.31
C PRO A 140 -12.75 -8.44 -6.17
N ASN A 141 -11.83 -8.26 -7.12
CA ASN A 141 -10.54 -8.93 -7.22
C ASN A 141 -9.36 -8.10 -6.68
N THR A 142 -9.60 -6.88 -6.18
CA THR A 142 -8.56 -5.99 -5.69
C THR A 142 -8.72 -5.68 -4.21
N VAL A 143 -7.63 -5.77 -3.46
CA VAL A 143 -7.52 -5.26 -2.09
C VAL A 143 -6.55 -4.07 -2.10
N HIS A 144 -6.99 -2.94 -1.57
CA HIS A 144 -6.17 -1.75 -1.35
C HIS A 144 -5.72 -1.75 0.11
N TRP A 145 -4.45 -2.13 0.35
CA TRP A 145 -4.02 -2.58 1.67
C TRP A 145 -3.59 -1.44 2.58
N THR A 146 -2.55 -0.72 2.22
CA THR A 146 -1.77 0.10 3.16
C THR A 146 -2.41 1.47 3.44
N TYR A 147 -2.65 2.27 2.43
CA TYR A 147 -3.16 3.64 2.55
C TYR A 147 -3.99 4.00 1.32
N ASP A 148 -4.67 5.12 1.38
CA ASP A 148 -5.28 5.78 0.23
C ASP A 148 -5.25 7.30 0.40
N THR A 149 -5.52 8.00 -0.69
CA THR A 149 -5.54 9.47 -0.70
C THR A 149 -6.61 10.05 0.23
N TYR A 150 -7.69 9.33 0.49
CA TYR A 150 -8.71 9.73 1.46
C TYR A 150 -8.17 9.70 2.90
N ALA A 151 -7.51 8.60 3.30
CA ALA A 151 -6.96 8.45 4.64
C ALA A 151 -5.86 9.50 4.91
N LEU A 152 -4.92 9.67 3.98
CA LEU A 152 -3.88 10.70 4.06
C LEU A 152 -4.47 12.09 4.26
N SER A 153 -5.45 12.44 3.42
CA SER A 153 -6.10 13.75 3.44
C SER A 153 -6.90 14.00 4.72
N ASN A 154 -7.61 12.98 5.19
CA ASN A 154 -8.53 13.09 6.32
C ASN A 154 -7.78 13.38 7.63
N VAL A 155 -6.68 12.68 7.86
CA VAL A 155 -5.86 12.87 9.07
C VAL A 155 -5.20 14.24 9.06
N ALA A 156 -4.44 14.55 8.01
CA ALA A 156 -3.69 15.81 7.91
C ALA A 156 -4.62 17.03 7.79
N GLY A 157 -5.62 16.99 6.90
CA GLY A 157 -6.50 18.12 6.62
C GLY A 157 -7.30 18.55 7.85
N LYS A 158 -7.94 17.62 8.56
CA LYS A 158 -8.69 17.94 9.79
C LYS A 158 -7.80 18.48 10.90
N ALA A 159 -6.64 17.88 11.10
CA ALA A 159 -5.71 18.31 12.15
C ALA A 159 -5.22 19.75 11.92
N MET A 160 -4.85 20.08 10.69
CA MET A 160 -4.33 21.39 10.33
C MET A 160 -5.41 22.48 10.40
N VAL A 161 -6.60 22.25 9.83
CA VAL A 161 -7.71 23.23 9.89
C VAL A 161 -8.12 23.50 11.33
N LYS A 162 -8.19 22.46 12.20
CA LYS A 162 -8.47 22.60 13.63
C LYS A 162 -7.43 23.45 14.37
N ARG A 163 -6.18 23.47 13.89
CA ARG A 163 -5.10 24.32 14.44
C ARG A 163 -5.14 25.78 13.92
N GLY A 164 -6.15 26.12 13.08
CA GLY A 164 -6.28 27.45 12.50
C GLY A 164 -5.56 27.62 11.16
N GLU A 165 -4.98 26.57 10.60
CA GLU A 165 -4.33 26.55 9.29
C GLU A 165 -5.40 26.30 8.21
N ASP A 166 -6.27 27.28 8.01
CA ASP A 166 -7.55 27.14 7.32
C ASP A 166 -7.56 27.58 5.84
N SER A 167 -6.43 28.09 5.33
CA SER A 167 -6.30 28.46 3.91
C SER A 167 -5.17 27.70 3.24
N TRP A 168 -5.51 27.02 2.13
CA TRP A 168 -4.64 26.02 1.49
C TRP A 168 -4.40 26.35 0.02
N PHE A 169 -3.19 26.10 -0.45
CA PHE A 169 -2.81 26.09 -1.85
C PHE A 169 -2.11 24.76 -2.17
N PHE A 170 -2.45 24.14 -3.30
CA PHE A 170 -1.90 22.84 -3.67
C PHE A 170 -0.83 22.95 -4.75
N VAL A 171 0.26 22.20 -4.57
CA VAL A 171 1.25 21.90 -5.61
C VAL A 171 1.10 20.42 -5.94
N THR A 172 0.58 20.10 -7.11
CA THR A 172 -0.01 18.80 -7.44
C THR A 172 0.72 18.14 -8.60
N ALA A 173 1.13 16.88 -8.44
CA ALA A 173 1.63 16.07 -9.54
C ALA A 173 0.50 15.73 -10.52
N ASP A 174 0.69 16.03 -11.81
CA ASP A 174 -0.34 15.90 -12.84
C ASP A 174 -0.50 14.44 -13.32
N TYR A 175 -0.97 13.59 -12.43
CA TYR A 175 -1.34 12.19 -12.72
C TYR A 175 -2.38 11.68 -11.71
N ALA A 176 -2.87 10.44 -11.91
CA ALA A 176 -4.02 9.89 -11.18
C ALA A 176 -3.91 10.00 -9.64
N PHE A 177 -2.72 9.77 -9.05
CA PHE A 177 -2.53 9.89 -7.61
C PHE A 177 -2.58 11.35 -7.14
N GLY A 178 -1.80 12.24 -7.76
CA GLY A 178 -1.75 13.66 -7.36
C GLY A 178 -3.13 14.33 -7.45
N MET A 179 -3.86 14.07 -8.53
CA MET A 179 -5.23 14.58 -8.70
C MET A 179 -6.21 14.02 -7.67
N ALA A 180 -6.13 12.73 -7.34
CA ALA A 180 -6.96 12.13 -6.30
C ALA A 180 -6.62 12.71 -4.91
N LEU A 181 -5.34 12.83 -4.59
CA LEU A 181 -4.86 13.35 -3.31
C LEU A 181 -5.28 14.81 -3.11
N GLN A 182 -5.11 15.65 -4.14
CA GLN A 182 -5.57 17.03 -4.10
C GLN A 182 -7.10 17.13 -3.96
N ARG A 183 -7.86 16.35 -4.73
CA ARG A 183 -9.33 16.31 -4.65
C ARG A 183 -9.78 15.95 -3.23
N ASP A 184 -9.25 14.88 -2.69
CA ASP A 184 -9.64 14.35 -1.38
C ASP A 184 -9.25 15.33 -0.26
N ALA A 185 -8.03 15.91 -0.32
CA ALA A 185 -7.59 16.92 0.64
C ALA A 185 -8.41 18.23 0.55
N ALA A 186 -8.70 18.69 -0.65
CA ALA A 186 -9.52 19.87 -0.86
C ALA A 186 -10.94 19.70 -0.29
N ASN A 187 -11.52 18.52 -0.43
CA ASN A 187 -12.83 18.20 0.16
C ASN A 187 -12.77 18.23 1.69
N VAL A 188 -11.79 17.54 2.28
CA VAL A 188 -11.61 17.51 3.76
C VAL A 188 -11.37 18.92 4.32
N VAL A 189 -10.55 19.72 3.67
CA VAL A 189 -10.30 21.12 4.08
C VAL A 189 -11.60 21.92 4.10
N LYS A 190 -12.39 21.85 3.00
CA LYS A 190 -13.67 22.56 2.89
C LYS A 190 -14.70 22.07 3.92
N GLU A 191 -14.85 20.76 4.09
CA GLU A 191 -15.75 20.15 5.07
C GLU A 191 -15.37 20.51 6.52
N SER A 192 -14.08 20.76 6.76
CA SER A 192 -13.56 21.19 8.06
C SER A 192 -13.66 22.70 8.30
N GLY A 193 -14.24 23.46 7.36
CA GLY A 193 -14.39 24.91 7.44
C GLY A 193 -13.22 25.73 6.90
N GLY A 194 -12.24 25.09 6.27
CA GLY A 194 -11.13 25.74 5.59
C GLY A 194 -11.46 26.19 4.15
N LYS A 195 -10.48 26.83 3.51
CA LYS A 195 -10.58 27.37 2.16
C LYS A 195 -9.42 26.90 1.30
N VAL A 196 -9.72 26.56 0.05
CA VAL A 196 -8.71 26.30 -0.98
C VAL A 196 -8.57 27.57 -1.82
N LEU A 197 -7.39 28.18 -1.82
CA LEU A 197 -7.11 29.43 -2.53
C LEU A 197 -6.67 29.20 -3.97
N GLY A 198 -6.21 28.00 -4.30
CA GLY A 198 -5.82 27.63 -5.66
C GLY A 198 -4.96 26.38 -5.70
N GLU A 199 -4.50 26.08 -6.89
CA GLU A 199 -3.64 24.95 -7.20
C GLU A 199 -2.71 25.28 -8.36
N VAL A 200 -1.59 24.56 -8.43
CA VAL A 200 -0.73 24.49 -9.61
C VAL A 200 -0.32 23.05 -9.83
N ARG A 201 -0.23 22.63 -11.09
CA ARG A 201 0.15 21.28 -11.47
C ARG A 201 1.55 21.24 -12.04
N HIS A 202 2.30 20.24 -11.67
CA HIS A 202 3.62 19.96 -12.22
C HIS A 202 3.65 18.57 -12.88
N PRO A 203 4.48 18.37 -13.91
CA PRO A 203 4.69 17.04 -14.49
C PRO A 203 5.25 16.06 -13.45
N LEU A 204 4.92 14.77 -13.59
CA LEU A 204 5.54 13.72 -12.78
C LEU A 204 7.05 13.67 -13.07
N ASN A 205 7.85 13.44 -12.03
CA ASN A 205 9.30 13.41 -12.06
C ASN A 205 9.93 14.77 -12.44
N SER A 206 9.43 15.84 -11.82
CA SER A 206 9.96 17.20 -11.99
C SER A 206 11.24 17.41 -11.18
N SER A 207 12.23 18.02 -11.80
CA SER A 207 13.47 18.44 -11.11
C SER A 207 13.47 19.90 -10.68
N ASP A 208 12.66 20.75 -11.29
CA ASP A 208 12.54 22.19 -11.00
C ASP A 208 11.12 22.54 -10.56
N PHE A 209 11.02 23.02 -9.31
CA PHE A 209 9.79 23.45 -8.67
C PHE A 209 9.67 24.98 -8.56
N SER A 210 10.64 25.74 -9.04
CA SER A 210 10.72 27.19 -8.81
C SER A 210 9.45 27.93 -9.18
N SER A 211 8.91 27.72 -10.38
CA SER A 211 7.72 28.41 -10.86
C SER A 211 6.46 28.01 -10.10
N PHE A 212 6.36 26.74 -9.67
CA PHE A 212 5.22 26.24 -8.90
C PHE A 212 5.24 26.80 -7.46
N LEU A 213 6.41 26.86 -6.85
CA LEU A 213 6.60 27.40 -5.49
C LEU A 213 6.38 28.92 -5.45
N LEU A 214 6.78 29.66 -6.49
CA LEU A 214 6.49 31.11 -6.59
C LEU A 214 4.97 31.35 -6.66
N GLN A 215 4.21 30.54 -7.39
CA GLN A 215 2.75 30.64 -7.40
C GLN A 215 2.14 30.32 -6.04
N ALA A 216 2.65 29.27 -5.37
CA ALA A 216 2.25 28.94 -4.01
C ALA A 216 2.53 30.06 -3.02
N GLN A 217 3.71 30.70 -3.11
CA GLN A 217 4.09 31.85 -2.29
C GLN A 217 3.16 33.06 -2.54
N ALA A 218 2.86 33.35 -3.80
CA ALA A 218 2.00 34.45 -4.18
C ALA A 218 0.54 34.27 -3.72
N SER A 219 0.08 33.03 -3.51
CA SER A 219 -1.27 32.73 -3.02
C SER A 219 -1.55 33.25 -1.62
N LYS A 220 -0.52 33.45 -0.79
CA LYS A 220 -0.63 33.82 0.63
C LYS A 220 -1.44 32.84 1.47
N ALA A 221 -1.60 31.59 1.00
CA ALA A 221 -2.21 30.52 1.77
C ALA A 221 -1.38 30.26 3.04
N LYS A 222 -2.04 29.93 4.14
CA LYS A 222 -1.33 29.52 5.37
C LYS A 222 -0.61 28.17 5.18
N VAL A 223 -1.19 27.29 4.37
CA VAL A 223 -0.66 25.96 4.06
C VAL A 223 -0.40 25.84 2.57
N VAL A 224 0.80 25.43 2.23
CA VAL A 224 1.15 24.93 0.89
C VAL A 224 1.25 23.39 0.99
N ALA A 225 0.29 22.73 0.37
CA ALA A 225 0.15 21.27 0.43
C ALA A 225 0.73 20.64 -0.83
N LEU A 226 1.69 19.74 -0.62
CA LEU A 226 2.29 18.94 -1.67
C LEU A 226 1.43 17.71 -1.91
N ALA A 227 0.71 17.70 -3.03
CA ALA A 227 -0.07 16.56 -3.52
C ALA A 227 0.75 15.75 -4.53
N ASN A 228 1.90 15.27 -4.10
CA ASN A 228 2.88 14.47 -4.82
C ASN A 228 3.54 13.46 -3.86
N ALA A 229 4.59 12.75 -4.29
CA ALA A 229 5.27 11.75 -3.47
C ALA A 229 6.70 11.50 -3.98
N GLY A 230 7.54 10.86 -3.13
CA GLY A 230 8.89 10.43 -3.46
C GLY A 230 9.77 11.60 -3.91
N GLY A 231 10.53 11.42 -5.00
CA GLY A 231 11.45 12.43 -5.51
C GLY A 231 10.82 13.79 -5.80
N ASP A 232 9.55 13.85 -6.24
CA ASP A 232 8.85 15.12 -6.45
C ASP A 232 8.61 15.86 -5.13
N THR A 233 8.24 15.15 -4.06
CA THR A 233 8.08 15.72 -2.71
C THR A 233 9.42 16.22 -2.16
N THR A 234 10.46 15.40 -2.25
CA THR A 234 11.78 15.75 -1.73
C THR A 234 12.39 16.96 -2.45
N ASN A 235 12.26 17.02 -3.79
CA ASN A 235 12.72 18.17 -4.59
C ASN A 235 11.93 19.44 -4.25
N ALA A 236 10.60 19.34 -4.13
CA ALA A 236 9.75 20.47 -3.78
C ALA A 236 10.09 21.03 -2.37
N LEU A 237 10.25 20.15 -1.37
CA LEU A 237 10.60 20.57 0.00
C LEU A 237 11.97 21.22 0.07
N LYS A 238 12.98 20.65 -0.60
CA LYS A 238 14.32 21.21 -0.68
C LYS A 238 14.30 22.62 -1.26
N GLN A 239 13.68 22.78 -2.44
CA GLN A 239 13.60 24.09 -3.12
C GLN A 239 12.73 25.09 -2.35
N ALA A 240 11.63 24.66 -1.71
CA ALA A 240 10.83 25.53 -0.84
C ALA A 240 11.64 26.09 0.32
N SER A 241 12.54 25.30 0.92
CA SER A 241 13.48 25.74 1.95
C SER A 241 14.51 26.75 1.41
N GLU A 242 15.05 26.51 0.23
CA GLU A 242 16.00 27.40 -0.46
C GLU A 242 15.37 28.76 -0.81
N PHE A 243 14.11 28.78 -1.21
CA PHE A 243 13.35 30.02 -1.50
C PHE A 243 12.80 30.71 -0.24
N GLY A 244 13.01 30.16 0.94
CA GLY A 244 12.53 30.77 2.19
C GLY A 244 11.01 30.79 2.32
N LEU A 245 10.28 29.88 1.68
CA LEU A 245 8.81 29.85 1.67
C LEU A 245 8.23 29.80 3.09
N THR A 246 8.81 28.95 3.94
CA THR A 246 8.40 28.79 5.34
C THR A 246 8.76 29.99 6.19
N GLN A 247 9.86 30.70 5.87
CA GLN A 247 10.26 31.95 6.55
C GLN A 247 9.28 33.09 6.26
N GLY A 248 8.55 33.01 5.13
CA GLY A 248 7.46 33.93 4.77
C GLY A 248 6.16 33.71 5.55
N GLY A 249 6.11 32.75 6.48
CA GLY A 249 4.96 32.45 7.33
C GLY A 249 4.01 31.40 6.76
N GLN A 250 4.27 30.85 5.57
CA GLN A 250 3.51 29.72 5.02
C GLN A 250 4.06 28.39 5.57
N LYS A 251 3.17 27.45 5.91
CA LYS A 251 3.56 26.12 6.32
C LYS A 251 3.53 25.18 5.13
N MET A 252 4.59 24.37 5.01
CA MET A 252 4.61 23.27 4.07
C MET A 252 4.02 22.00 4.71
N ILE A 253 3.25 21.24 3.96
CA ILE A 253 2.80 19.90 4.33
C ILE A 253 3.02 18.95 3.18
N ALA A 254 3.66 17.82 3.44
CA ALA A 254 3.71 16.70 2.50
C ALA A 254 2.55 15.76 2.82
N LEU A 255 1.59 15.63 1.91
CA LEU A 255 0.44 14.76 2.13
C LEU A 255 0.80 13.28 2.08
N LEU A 256 1.88 12.93 1.39
CA LEU A 256 2.54 11.63 1.46
C LEU A 256 4.04 11.82 1.54
N GLN A 257 4.67 11.29 2.58
CA GLN A 257 6.11 11.25 2.75
C GLN A 257 6.48 10.01 3.54
N GLU A 258 7.35 9.21 2.97
CA GLU A 258 7.87 8.01 3.60
C GLU A 258 9.09 8.32 4.49
N ILE A 259 9.43 7.40 5.39
CA ILE A 259 10.61 7.54 6.24
C ILE A 259 11.90 7.65 5.42
N THR A 260 11.99 6.99 4.27
CA THR A 260 13.12 7.07 3.34
C THR A 260 13.28 8.46 2.74
N ASP A 261 12.18 9.16 2.44
CA ASP A 261 12.20 10.55 1.98
C ASP A 261 12.72 11.49 3.05
N THR A 262 12.22 11.34 4.29
CA THR A 262 12.68 12.11 5.46
C THR A 262 14.17 11.88 5.72
N HIS A 263 14.62 10.63 5.64
CA HIS A 263 16.02 10.27 5.80
C HIS A 263 16.91 10.91 4.72
N SER A 264 16.47 10.87 3.45
CA SER A 264 17.25 11.44 2.33
C SER A 264 17.40 12.95 2.40
N LEU A 265 16.36 13.66 2.87
CA LEU A 265 16.40 15.12 3.11
C LEU A 265 17.19 15.50 4.36
N GLY A 266 17.26 14.60 5.32
CA GLY A 266 17.84 14.81 6.63
C GLY A 266 16.90 15.52 7.61
N ILE A 267 17.00 15.12 8.88
CA ILE A 267 16.12 15.57 9.97
C ILE A 267 16.11 17.10 10.14
N LYS A 268 17.26 17.77 9.92
CA LYS A 268 17.36 19.24 10.03
C LYS A 268 16.47 19.97 9.01
N ALA A 269 16.35 19.43 7.82
CA ALA A 269 15.54 20.04 6.75
C ALA A 269 14.05 19.74 6.91
N THR A 270 13.71 18.66 7.59
CA THR A 270 12.34 18.13 7.72
C THR A 270 11.75 18.29 9.12
N GLN A 271 12.49 18.78 10.12
CA GLN A 271 12.02 18.93 11.50
C GLN A 271 10.68 19.69 11.58
N GLY A 272 9.74 19.16 12.37
CA GLY A 272 8.42 19.75 12.55
C GLY A 272 7.46 19.51 11.38
N LEU A 273 7.89 18.80 10.32
CA LEU A 273 7.00 18.40 9.23
C LEU A 273 5.98 17.40 9.76
N ILE A 274 4.71 17.66 9.44
CA ILE A 274 3.60 16.77 9.79
C ILE A 274 3.40 15.76 8.66
N VAL A 275 3.36 14.48 9.03
CA VAL A 275 3.25 13.34 8.12
C VAL A 275 2.10 12.43 8.57
N THR A 276 1.32 11.93 7.63
CA THR A 276 0.34 10.86 7.87
C THR A 276 0.92 9.54 7.39
N ASP A 277 1.00 8.55 8.28
CA ASP A 277 1.58 7.24 7.97
C ASP A 277 0.81 6.14 8.69
N ALA A 278 0.86 4.92 8.15
CA ALA A 278 0.28 3.74 8.77
C ALA A 278 1.26 2.98 9.67
N PHE A 279 2.55 3.30 9.59
CA PHE A 279 3.60 2.52 10.22
C PHE A 279 4.83 3.39 10.54
N TYR A 280 5.41 3.15 11.70
CA TYR A 280 6.74 3.64 12.06
C TYR A 280 7.51 2.51 12.74
N TRP A 281 8.78 2.37 12.43
CA TRP A 281 9.58 1.24 12.86
C TRP A 281 9.68 1.08 14.39
N ASP A 282 9.62 2.19 15.13
CA ASP A 282 9.76 2.25 16.61
C ASP A 282 8.43 2.46 17.34
N MET A 283 7.31 1.93 16.87
CA MET A 283 6.02 2.05 17.57
C MET A 283 5.91 1.11 18.78
N ASN A 284 6.41 -0.11 18.64
CA ASN A 284 6.33 -1.15 19.67
C ASN A 284 7.38 -2.25 19.41
N GLU A 285 7.41 -3.28 20.28
CA GLU A 285 8.39 -4.38 20.16
C GLU A 285 8.26 -5.16 18.85
N GLU A 286 7.04 -5.40 18.38
CA GLU A 286 6.81 -6.18 17.15
C GLU A 286 7.27 -5.40 15.90
N THR A 287 6.96 -4.08 15.84
CA THR A 287 7.43 -3.23 14.73
C THR A 287 8.95 -3.12 14.72
N ARG A 288 9.60 -2.98 15.89
CA ARG A 288 11.07 -2.99 16.02
C ARG A 288 11.69 -4.31 15.55
N ALA A 289 11.10 -5.44 15.97
CA ALA A 289 11.59 -6.76 15.60
C ALA A 289 11.53 -7.01 14.09
N PHE A 290 10.41 -6.66 13.45
CA PHE A 290 10.26 -6.72 12.00
C PHE A 290 11.27 -5.79 11.30
N SER A 291 11.32 -4.54 11.71
CA SER A 291 12.14 -3.51 11.06
C SER A 291 13.64 -3.78 11.17
N LYS A 292 14.10 -4.35 12.28
CA LYS A 292 15.50 -4.79 12.42
C LYS A 292 15.87 -5.82 11.36
N ARG A 293 15.07 -6.87 11.22
CA ARG A 293 15.28 -7.93 10.21
C ARG A 293 15.21 -7.40 8.80
N PHE A 294 14.26 -6.49 8.54
CA PHE A 294 14.12 -5.83 7.25
C PHE A 294 15.34 -4.99 6.91
N ASN A 295 15.80 -4.16 7.85
CA ASN A 295 16.99 -3.33 7.67
C ASN A 295 18.26 -4.15 7.44
N GLU A 296 18.44 -5.26 8.16
CA GLU A 296 19.55 -6.19 7.94
C GLU A 296 19.55 -6.78 6.50
N LYS A 297 18.36 -6.94 5.89
CA LYS A 297 18.22 -7.48 4.52
C LYS A 297 18.32 -6.42 3.44
N VAL A 298 17.79 -5.22 3.67
CA VAL A 298 17.57 -4.17 2.66
C VAL A 298 18.54 -2.99 2.78
N GLY A 299 18.98 -2.68 4.00
CA GLY A 299 19.90 -1.58 4.31
C GLY A 299 19.21 -0.28 4.72
N HIS A 300 17.88 -0.27 4.92
CA HIS A 300 17.13 0.87 5.42
C HIS A 300 15.91 0.41 6.23
N MET A 301 15.32 1.31 7.03
CA MET A 301 14.08 1.01 7.74
C MET A 301 12.90 0.89 6.75
N PRO A 302 11.94 0.00 7.03
CA PRO A 302 10.79 -0.21 6.15
C PRO A 302 9.86 1.00 6.13
N THR A 303 9.33 1.30 4.95
CA THR A 303 8.21 2.22 4.75
C THR A 303 6.89 1.56 5.15
N MET A 304 5.80 2.35 5.28
CA MET A 304 4.47 1.76 5.48
C MET A 304 4.07 0.82 4.35
N ILE A 305 4.50 1.10 3.12
CA ILE A 305 4.18 0.28 1.94
C ILE A 305 4.81 -1.11 2.09
N GLN A 306 6.08 -1.15 2.45
CA GLN A 306 6.86 -2.38 2.62
C GLN A 306 6.37 -3.20 3.84
N ALA A 307 6.08 -2.53 4.96
CA ALA A 307 5.49 -3.17 6.14
C ALA A 307 4.09 -3.72 5.85
N GLY A 308 3.28 -2.94 5.12
CA GLY A 308 1.95 -3.36 4.66
C GLY A 308 1.99 -4.57 3.73
N LEU A 309 2.98 -4.65 2.85
CA LEU A 309 3.15 -5.82 1.96
C LEU A 309 3.48 -7.12 2.71
N TYR A 310 4.32 -7.05 3.73
CA TYR A 310 4.55 -8.21 4.59
C TYR A 310 3.24 -8.68 5.23
N SER A 311 2.48 -7.77 5.84
CA SER A 311 1.17 -8.05 6.45
C SER A 311 0.19 -8.65 5.43
N ALA A 312 0.08 -8.04 4.25
CA ALA A 312 -0.78 -8.48 3.16
C ALA A 312 -0.44 -9.90 2.68
N THR A 313 0.85 -10.19 2.53
CA THR A 313 1.35 -11.52 2.11
C THR A 313 0.99 -12.58 3.13
N MET A 314 1.23 -12.31 4.42
CA MET A 314 0.85 -13.21 5.50
C MET A 314 -0.65 -13.48 5.53
N HIS A 315 -1.48 -12.45 5.32
CA HIS A 315 -2.93 -12.58 5.31
C HIS A 315 -3.43 -13.38 4.10
N TYR A 316 -2.87 -13.14 2.91
CA TYR A 316 -3.16 -13.89 1.70
C TYR A 316 -2.85 -15.37 1.83
N LEU A 317 -1.65 -15.70 2.34
CA LEU A 317 -1.25 -17.10 2.55
C LEU A 317 -2.14 -17.79 3.60
N LYS A 318 -2.49 -17.11 4.71
CA LYS A 318 -3.43 -17.63 5.71
C LYS A 318 -4.81 -17.91 5.09
N ALA A 319 -5.28 -17.06 4.17
CA ALA A 319 -6.57 -17.27 3.50
C ALA A 319 -6.55 -18.53 2.62
N ILE A 320 -5.52 -18.70 1.80
CA ILE A 320 -5.34 -19.91 0.98
C ILE A 320 -5.25 -21.14 1.86
N ASP A 321 -4.46 -21.10 2.94
CA ASP A 321 -4.29 -22.24 3.81
C ASP A 321 -5.59 -22.66 4.53
N ALA A 322 -6.41 -21.67 4.91
CA ALA A 322 -7.69 -21.91 5.58
C ALA A 322 -8.70 -22.65 4.67
N ILE A 323 -8.73 -22.33 3.38
CA ILE A 323 -9.68 -22.91 2.42
C ILE A 323 -9.07 -24.00 1.54
N LYS A 324 -7.75 -24.20 1.62
CA LYS A 324 -6.98 -25.14 0.78
C LYS A 324 -7.20 -24.94 -0.73
N SER A 325 -7.33 -23.68 -1.16
CA SER A 325 -7.58 -23.32 -2.54
C SER A 325 -6.98 -21.94 -2.84
N ASP A 326 -6.47 -21.77 -4.07
CA ASP A 326 -5.98 -20.49 -4.63
C ASP A 326 -6.99 -19.83 -5.58
N GLU A 327 -8.21 -20.38 -5.67
CA GLU A 327 -9.27 -19.81 -6.49
C GLU A 327 -9.64 -18.40 -6.05
N ALA A 328 -9.42 -17.42 -6.91
CA ALA A 328 -9.48 -15.99 -6.58
C ALA A 328 -10.76 -15.56 -5.84
N PRO A 329 -11.99 -15.90 -6.27
CA PRO A 329 -13.20 -15.50 -5.54
C PRO A 329 -13.27 -16.06 -4.12
N LYS A 330 -12.82 -17.31 -3.92
CA LYS A 330 -12.84 -17.97 -2.60
C LYS A 330 -11.80 -17.37 -1.68
N VAL A 331 -10.58 -17.11 -2.20
CA VAL A 331 -9.52 -16.45 -1.44
C VAL A 331 -9.95 -15.05 -1.02
N MET A 332 -10.50 -14.26 -1.95
CA MET A 332 -10.99 -12.91 -1.66
C MET A 332 -12.12 -12.90 -0.62
N GLU A 333 -13.02 -13.87 -0.67
CA GLU A 333 -14.06 -14.03 0.35
C GLU A 333 -13.46 -14.36 1.72
N GLN A 334 -12.51 -15.30 1.76
CA GLN A 334 -11.83 -15.68 3.00
C GLN A 334 -11.01 -14.53 3.60
N MET A 335 -10.29 -13.77 2.77
CA MET A 335 -9.56 -12.59 3.22
C MET A 335 -10.49 -11.56 3.87
N ARG A 336 -11.69 -11.31 3.29
CA ARG A 336 -12.69 -10.39 3.85
C ARG A 336 -13.29 -10.89 5.17
N LYS A 337 -13.46 -12.20 5.34
CA LYS A 337 -14.02 -12.81 6.55
C LYS A 337 -13.06 -12.80 7.73
N THR A 338 -11.77 -12.76 7.46
CA THR A 338 -10.72 -12.88 8.48
C THR A 338 -10.20 -11.49 8.87
N PRO A 339 -10.28 -11.09 10.14
CA PRO A 339 -9.64 -9.86 10.60
C PRO A 339 -8.11 -9.94 10.48
N VAL A 340 -7.50 -8.82 10.15
CA VAL A 340 -6.04 -8.68 10.15
C VAL A 340 -5.57 -8.34 11.55
N ASN A 341 -4.72 -9.20 12.12
CA ASN A 341 -4.12 -9.01 13.43
C ASN A 341 -2.64 -9.39 13.37
N ASP A 342 -1.79 -8.39 13.25
CA ASP A 342 -0.34 -8.52 13.22
C ASP A 342 0.32 -7.20 13.69
N PHE A 343 1.62 -7.05 13.48
CA PHE A 343 2.34 -5.83 13.88
C PHE A 343 1.90 -4.58 13.09
N PHE A 344 1.36 -4.76 11.88
CA PHE A 344 0.93 -3.64 11.00
C PHE A 344 -0.49 -3.17 11.34
N ALA A 345 -1.41 -4.09 11.65
CA ALA A 345 -2.80 -3.75 11.92
C ALA A 345 -3.39 -4.59 13.06
N ARG A 346 -4.18 -3.96 13.93
CA ARG A 346 -4.97 -4.61 14.98
C ARG A 346 -6.45 -4.50 14.65
N GLY A 347 -7.09 -5.64 14.38
CA GLY A 347 -8.51 -5.68 14.00
C GLY A 347 -8.80 -5.10 12.62
N GLY A 348 -7.81 -5.06 11.73
CA GLY A 348 -7.97 -4.59 10.37
C GLY A 348 -9.03 -5.39 9.61
N LYS A 349 -9.81 -4.73 8.73
CA LYS A 349 -10.93 -5.34 8.00
C LYS A 349 -10.91 -4.92 6.55
N ILE A 350 -11.07 -5.89 5.65
CA ILE A 350 -11.25 -5.62 4.22
C ILE A 350 -12.75 -5.39 3.96
N ARG A 351 -13.09 -4.17 3.53
CA ARG A 351 -14.46 -3.80 3.15
C ARG A 351 -14.86 -4.46 1.83
N ILE A 352 -16.15 -4.37 1.50
CA ILE A 352 -16.70 -4.95 0.25
C ILE A 352 -16.10 -4.30 -1.01
N ASP A 353 -15.72 -3.03 -0.93
CA ASP A 353 -15.06 -2.28 -1.99
C ASP A 353 -13.56 -2.59 -2.13
N GLY A 354 -13.00 -3.44 -1.25
CA GLY A 354 -11.61 -3.86 -1.26
C GLY A 354 -10.67 -3.04 -0.38
N ARG A 355 -11.11 -1.94 0.25
CA ARG A 355 -10.25 -1.19 1.17
C ARG A 355 -10.02 -1.97 2.46
N MET A 356 -8.78 -2.23 2.81
CA MET A 356 -8.38 -2.74 4.13
C MET A 356 -8.29 -1.55 5.11
N VAL A 357 -9.24 -1.51 6.04
CA VAL A 357 -9.37 -0.42 7.04
C VAL A 357 -8.59 -0.80 8.28
N HIS A 358 -7.70 0.09 8.68
CA HIS A 358 -6.87 0.01 9.88
C HIS A 358 -6.54 1.42 10.38
N ASP A 359 -5.83 1.53 11.50
CA ASP A 359 -5.41 2.81 12.03
C ASP A 359 -4.37 3.50 11.15
N MET A 360 -4.49 4.82 11.04
CA MET A 360 -3.50 5.72 10.47
C MET A 360 -3.09 6.72 11.54
N TYR A 361 -1.84 7.12 11.52
CA TYR A 361 -1.25 7.95 12.56
C TYR A 361 -0.78 9.29 12.00
N LEU A 362 -0.84 10.32 12.84
CA LEU A 362 -0.22 11.61 12.56
C LEU A 362 1.11 11.67 13.30
N PHE A 363 2.18 11.80 12.54
CA PHE A 363 3.53 11.96 13.07
C PHE A 363 4.04 13.37 12.87
N GLU A 364 5.00 13.76 13.67
CA GLU A 364 5.80 14.96 13.50
C GLU A 364 7.27 14.57 13.46
N VAL A 365 8.00 15.05 12.46
CA VAL A 365 9.42 14.79 12.33
C VAL A 365 10.15 15.47 13.50
N LYS A 366 10.99 14.72 14.21
CA LYS A 366 11.74 15.16 15.37
C LYS A 366 12.69 16.32 15.05
N LYS A 367 13.05 17.07 16.08
CA LYS A 367 14.19 17.97 15.99
C LYS A 367 15.49 17.17 16.08
N PRO A 368 16.61 17.69 15.53
CA PRO A 368 17.90 17.00 15.58
C PRO A 368 18.35 16.59 16.99
N GLU A 369 18.07 17.40 18.00
CA GLU A 369 18.41 17.13 19.41
C GLU A 369 17.55 16.04 20.07
N GLU A 370 16.42 15.69 19.48
CA GLU A 370 15.52 14.63 19.94
C GLU A 370 15.84 13.26 19.34
N SER A 371 16.57 13.24 18.22
CA SER A 371 16.96 12.01 17.51
C SER A 371 18.12 11.31 18.20
N LYS A 372 18.00 9.99 18.34
CA LYS A 372 19.00 9.11 18.98
C LYS A 372 19.77 8.25 17.96
N GLY A 373 19.52 8.41 16.69
CA GLY A 373 20.16 7.60 15.65
C GLY A 373 19.67 7.96 14.25
N GLU A 374 20.33 7.37 13.26
CA GLU A 374 20.13 7.64 11.83
C GLU A 374 18.67 7.57 11.38
N TRP A 375 17.91 6.62 11.89
CA TRP A 375 16.50 6.36 11.52
C TRP A 375 15.50 6.79 12.60
N ASP A 376 15.96 7.42 13.66
CA ASP A 376 15.09 7.92 14.73
C ASP A 376 14.60 9.34 14.38
N LEU A 377 13.71 9.38 13.41
CA LEU A 377 13.20 10.58 12.75
C LEU A 377 11.83 10.99 13.30
#